data_1af9eb36997ebf5bf7fba369178648a8
#
_entry.id   1af9eb36997ebf5bf7fba369178648a8
#
_cell.length_a   1.000
_cell.length_b   1.000
_cell.length_c   1.000
_cell.angle_alpha   90.00
_cell.angle_beta   90.00
_cell.angle_gamma   90.00
#
_symmetry.space_group_name_H-M   'P 1'
#
loop_
_entity.id
_entity.type
_entity.pdbx_description
1 polymer ?
#
loop_
_entity_poly.entity_id
_entity_poly.type
_entity_poly.pdbx_seq_one_letter_code
_entity_poly.pdbx_strand_id
1 'polypeptide(L)'
;MRLVGKVALITGGGAGIGRACVGLFAREGAKVALAERDAASGEAVAREAAGDVIFVQTDVSQSEQVERAVALAVAMYGGIDILYNNVGGSTLADGSVTSAPISEFQSKMNVDLFGTWLGCRYAVPEMIKRGGGAVVNATSITGLRGVRNRAAYSAAKGAIAALTRSMAVDLAPHNIRVNAVAPGSTLTERVRARRNGSAARTAMEERHLLGLVDPLDVANAVLFLSCDESRRITGQVLAVDSGFTIT
;
A
#
# COMPACT_ATOMS: atom_id res chain seq x y z
N MET A 1 22.46 -1.87 1.57
CA MET A 1 21.32 -2.16 0.68
C MET A 1 20.62 -3.41 1.16
N ARG A 2 19.35 -3.30 1.49
CA ARG A 2 18.54 -4.34 2.18
C ARG A 2 17.76 -5.23 1.20
N LEU A 3 17.65 -4.83 -0.08
CA LEU A 3 16.84 -5.50 -1.11
C LEU A 3 17.64 -5.90 -2.36
N VAL A 4 18.95 -6.05 -2.24
CA VAL A 4 19.80 -6.47 -3.37
C VAL A 4 19.32 -7.81 -3.94
N GLY A 5 19.08 -7.85 -5.26
CA GLY A 5 18.63 -9.05 -5.97
C GLY A 5 17.14 -9.36 -5.80
N LYS A 6 16.36 -8.54 -5.06
CA LYS A 6 14.92 -8.69 -4.91
C LYS A 6 14.16 -7.96 -6.01
N VAL A 7 13.01 -8.51 -6.38
CA VAL A 7 12.06 -7.92 -7.32
C VAL A 7 10.81 -7.49 -6.56
N ALA A 8 10.46 -6.22 -6.64
CA ALA A 8 9.27 -5.66 -5.98
C ALA A 8 8.22 -5.20 -7.00
N LEU A 9 6.97 -5.61 -6.81
CA LEU A 9 5.81 -5.02 -7.47
C LEU A 9 5.12 -4.05 -6.49
N ILE A 10 5.02 -2.77 -6.87
CA ILE A 10 4.42 -1.72 -6.05
C ILE A 10 3.24 -1.12 -6.81
N THR A 11 2.03 -1.19 -6.25
CA THR A 11 0.84 -0.59 -6.83
C THR A 11 0.61 0.83 -6.32
N GLY A 12 0.17 1.74 -7.20
CA GLY A 12 -0.05 3.15 -6.85
C GLY A 12 1.24 3.89 -6.53
N GLY A 13 2.30 3.63 -7.26
CA GLY A 13 3.62 4.19 -7.00
C GLY A 13 3.87 5.56 -7.62
N GLY A 14 2.90 6.16 -8.31
CA GLY A 14 3.05 7.47 -8.98
C GLY A 14 3.05 8.67 -8.04
N ALA A 15 2.58 8.54 -6.79
CA ALA A 15 2.50 9.66 -5.85
C ALA A 15 2.61 9.20 -4.39
N GLY A 16 2.83 10.14 -3.49
CA GLY A 16 2.73 9.98 -2.03
C GLY A 16 3.55 8.83 -1.48
N ILE A 17 2.93 7.96 -0.68
CA ILE A 17 3.59 6.82 -0.03
C ILE A 17 4.17 5.84 -1.06
N GLY A 18 3.41 5.54 -2.12
CA GLY A 18 3.87 4.63 -3.17
C GLY A 18 5.13 5.13 -3.88
N ARG A 19 5.17 6.42 -4.26
CA ARG A 19 6.36 7.06 -4.83
C ARG A 19 7.56 6.98 -3.89
N ALA A 20 7.34 7.25 -2.60
CA ALA A 20 8.40 7.15 -1.60
C ALA A 20 8.95 5.70 -1.49
N CYS A 21 8.06 4.70 -1.56
CA CYS A 21 8.46 3.29 -1.56
C CYS A 21 9.25 2.91 -2.82
N VAL A 22 8.80 3.31 -4.01
CA VAL A 22 9.52 3.07 -5.27
C VAL A 22 10.94 3.60 -5.17
N GLY A 23 11.09 4.89 -4.81
CA GLY A 23 12.42 5.50 -4.70
C GLY A 23 13.29 4.86 -3.61
N LEU A 24 12.72 4.50 -2.46
CA LEU A 24 13.46 3.86 -1.38
C LEU A 24 13.89 2.44 -1.76
N PHE A 25 13.00 1.63 -2.34
CA PHE A 25 13.31 0.25 -2.71
C PHE A 25 14.37 0.18 -3.82
N ALA A 26 14.29 1.08 -4.80
CA ALA A 26 15.30 1.19 -5.84
C ALA A 26 16.69 1.55 -5.25
N ARG A 27 16.76 2.50 -4.32
CA ARG A 27 18.00 2.84 -3.60
C ARG A 27 18.53 1.69 -2.75
N GLU A 28 17.65 0.82 -2.24
CA GLU A 28 18.03 -0.37 -1.47
C GLU A 28 18.37 -1.58 -2.35
N GLY A 29 18.45 -1.41 -3.66
CA GLY A 29 18.93 -2.40 -4.62
C GLY A 29 17.87 -3.34 -5.18
N ALA A 30 16.59 -3.07 -4.96
CA ALA A 30 15.51 -3.83 -5.60
C ALA A 30 15.34 -3.41 -7.06
N LYS A 31 14.96 -4.38 -7.91
CA LYS A 31 14.31 -4.12 -9.18
C LYS A 31 12.83 -3.87 -8.93
N VAL A 32 12.28 -2.76 -9.42
CA VAL A 32 10.91 -2.36 -9.08
C VAL A 32 10.02 -2.32 -10.31
N ALA A 33 8.91 -3.07 -10.29
CA ALA A 33 7.80 -2.89 -11.22
C ALA A 33 6.79 -1.94 -10.55
N LEU A 34 6.68 -0.73 -11.08
CA LEU A 34 5.76 0.31 -10.64
C LEU A 34 4.45 0.21 -11.41
N ALA A 35 3.37 -0.22 -10.75
CA ALA A 35 2.03 -0.24 -11.32
C ALA A 35 1.26 1.03 -10.91
N GLU A 36 0.87 1.86 -11.87
CA GLU A 36 0.16 3.12 -11.65
C GLU A 36 -0.85 3.36 -12.77
N ARG A 37 -2.00 3.93 -12.41
CA ARG A 37 -3.06 4.23 -13.39
C ARG A 37 -2.75 5.47 -14.22
N ASP A 38 -2.22 6.51 -13.59
CA ASP A 38 -1.82 7.75 -14.26
C ASP A 38 -0.47 7.56 -14.92
N ALA A 39 -0.47 7.53 -16.26
CA ALA A 39 0.73 7.27 -17.04
C ALA A 39 1.81 8.33 -16.82
N ALA A 40 1.42 9.62 -16.76
CA ALA A 40 2.38 10.71 -16.63
C ALA A 40 3.15 10.65 -15.30
N SER A 41 2.44 10.39 -14.18
CA SER A 41 3.09 10.26 -12.88
C SER A 41 3.92 8.96 -12.77
N GLY A 42 3.43 7.85 -13.34
CA GLY A 42 4.15 6.59 -13.35
C GLY A 42 5.47 6.66 -14.12
N GLU A 43 5.46 7.21 -15.34
CA GLU A 43 6.65 7.42 -16.16
C GLU A 43 7.65 8.39 -15.51
N ALA A 44 7.14 9.48 -14.90
CA ALA A 44 8.01 10.43 -14.21
C ALA A 44 8.75 9.75 -13.04
N VAL A 45 8.04 9.00 -12.20
CA VAL A 45 8.66 8.30 -11.07
C VAL A 45 9.66 7.24 -11.53
N ALA A 46 9.35 6.46 -12.56
CA ALA A 46 10.27 5.47 -13.09
C ALA A 46 11.55 6.09 -13.65
N ARG A 47 11.44 7.24 -14.33
CA ARG A 47 12.60 7.97 -14.88
C ARG A 47 13.46 8.64 -13.80
N GLU A 48 12.83 9.14 -12.72
CA GLU A 48 13.52 9.85 -11.64
C GLU A 48 14.15 8.91 -10.60
N ALA A 49 13.72 7.66 -10.55
CA ALA A 49 14.21 6.69 -9.58
C ALA A 49 15.68 6.35 -9.79
N ALA A 50 16.45 6.34 -8.72
CA ALA A 50 17.83 5.87 -8.76
C ALA A 50 17.86 4.33 -8.66
N GLY A 51 17.83 3.63 -9.80
CA GLY A 51 17.84 2.17 -9.87
C GLY A 51 17.04 1.61 -11.04
N ASP A 52 16.81 0.30 -11.01
CA ASP A 52 16.12 -0.43 -12.08
C ASP A 52 14.60 -0.42 -11.80
N VAL A 53 13.88 0.51 -12.42
CA VAL A 53 12.44 0.70 -12.25
C VAL A 53 11.74 0.69 -13.61
N ILE A 54 10.78 -0.21 -13.79
CA ILE A 54 9.87 -0.19 -14.94
C ILE A 54 8.49 0.32 -14.52
N PHE A 55 7.84 1.06 -15.39
CA PHE A 55 6.45 1.50 -15.23
C PHE A 55 5.51 0.60 -16.01
N VAL A 56 4.37 0.25 -15.39
CA VAL A 56 3.27 -0.48 -16.03
C VAL A 56 1.97 0.25 -15.76
N GLN A 57 1.34 0.77 -16.80
CA GLN A 57 0.03 1.41 -16.62
C GLN A 57 -1.02 0.39 -16.14
N THR A 58 -1.57 0.62 -14.95
CA THR A 58 -2.43 -0.35 -14.27
C THR A 58 -3.52 0.31 -13.45
N ASP A 59 -4.77 0.05 -13.78
CA ASP A 59 -5.91 0.26 -12.88
C ASP A 59 -6.12 -1.03 -12.07
N VAL A 60 -5.88 -0.97 -10.77
CA VAL A 60 -5.97 -2.15 -9.89
C VAL A 60 -7.40 -2.72 -9.74
N SER A 61 -8.42 -1.97 -10.16
CA SER A 61 -9.80 -2.46 -10.21
C SER A 61 -10.09 -3.34 -11.42
N GLN A 62 -9.14 -3.44 -12.36
CA GLN A 62 -9.26 -4.20 -13.60
C GLN A 62 -8.35 -5.43 -13.55
N SER A 63 -8.97 -6.60 -13.45
CA SER A 63 -8.29 -7.90 -13.26
C SER A 63 -7.17 -8.13 -14.27
N GLU A 64 -7.48 -7.92 -15.56
CA GLU A 64 -6.57 -8.18 -16.67
C GLU A 64 -5.37 -7.20 -16.67
N GLN A 65 -5.54 -5.99 -16.12
CA GLN A 65 -4.45 -5.04 -16.02
C GLN A 65 -3.49 -5.42 -14.91
N VAL A 66 -4.01 -5.91 -13.76
CA VAL A 66 -3.16 -6.41 -12.66
C VAL A 66 -2.40 -7.65 -13.09
N GLU A 67 -3.06 -8.59 -13.77
CA GLU A 67 -2.42 -9.79 -14.32
C GLU A 67 -1.27 -9.42 -15.27
N ARG A 68 -1.50 -8.48 -16.20
CA ARG A 68 -0.44 -8.00 -17.12
C ARG A 68 0.72 -7.34 -16.37
N ALA A 69 0.44 -6.59 -15.30
CA ALA A 69 1.51 -5.96 -14.52
C ALA A 69 2.41 -7.01 -13.85
N VAL A 70 1.81 -8.06 -13.29
CA VAL A 70 2.54 -9.21 -12.73
C VAL A 70 3.33 -9.92 -13.83
N ALA A 71 2.69 -10.25 -14.95
CA ALA A 71 3.34 -10.95 -16.07
C ALA A 71 4.55 -10.16 -16.61
N LEU A 72 4.43 -8.84 -16.73
CA LEU A 72 5.52 -7.99 -17.18
C LEU A 72 6.67 -7.96 -16.17
N ALA A 73 6.39 -7.85 -14.86
CA ALA A 73 7.40 -7.91 -13.81
C ALA A 73 8.18 -9.25 -13.87
N VAL A 74 7.46 -10.36 -14.08
CA VAL A 74 8.07 -11.69 -14.23
C VAL A 74 8.93 -11.78 -15.50
N ALA A 75 8.43 -11.30 -16.63
CA ALA A 75 9.16 -11.33 -17.91
C ALA A 75 10.44 -10.50 -17.85
N MET A 76 10.40 -9.32 -17.24
CA MET A 76 11.53 -8.39 -17.16
C MET A 76 12.56 -8.78 -16.09
N TYR A 77 12.10 -9.33 -14.96
CA TYR A 77 12.93 -9.50 -13.78
C TYR A 77 13.05 -10.95 -13.28
N GLY A 78 12.32 -11.88 -13.90
CA GLY A 78 12.42 -13.32 -13.61
C GLY A 78 11.56 -13.77 -12.43
N GLY A 79 10.69 -12.91 -11.87
CA GLY A 79 9.78 -13.28 -10.77
C GLY A 79 9.45 -12.10 -9.87
N ILE A 80 8.79 -12.36 -8.75
CA ILE A 80 8.42 -11.36 -7.73
C ILE A 80 8.81 -11.90 -6.35
N ASP A 81 9.54 -11.12 -5.57
CA ASP A 81 9.90 -11.42 -4.18
C ASP A 81 9.08 -10.60 -3.19
N ILE A 82 8.64 -9.40 -3.60
CA ILE A 82 7.92 -8.45 -2.75
C ILE A 82 6.71 -7.90 -3.49
N LEU A 83 5.55 -7.91 -2.81
CA LEU A 83 4.36 -7.22 -3.27
C LEU A 83 3.97 -6.14 -2.26
N TYR A 84 3.88 -4.88 -2.70
CA TYR A 84 3.28 -3.81 -1.91
C TYR A 84 1.98 -3.32 -2.55
N ASN A 85 0.84 -3.70 -1.94
CA ASN A 85 -0.47 -3.22 -2.33
C ASN A 85 -0.74 -1.89 -1.64
N ASN A 86 -0.48 -0.78 -2.34
CA ASN A 86 -0.55 0.56 -1.77
C ASN A 86 -1.78 1.37 -2.25
N VAL A 87 -2.39 1.00 -3.38
CA VAL A 87 -3.51 1.78 -3.94
C VAL A 87 -4.65 1.92 -2.94
N GLY A 88 -5.20 3.13 -2.88
CA GLY A 88 -6.37 3.44 -2.07
C GLY A 88 -6.37 4.85 -1.49
N GLY A 89 -7.37 5.12 -0.70
CA GLY A 89 -7.47 6.37 0.04
C GLY A 89 -8.89 6.89 0.22
N SER A 90 -9.08 7.69 1.27
CA SER A 90 -10.36 8.34 1.53
C SER A 90 -10.65 9.43 0.50
N THR A 91 -11.92 9.70 0.25
CA THR A 91 -12.42 10.82 -0.56
C THR A 91 -13.21 11.80 0.30
N LEU A 92 -13.60 12.92 -0.27
CA LEU A 92 -14.52 13.88 0.38
C LEU A 92 -15.98 13.42 0.30
N ALA A 93 -16.29 12.45 -0.58
CA ALA A 93 -17.62 11.88 -0.74
C ALA A 93 -17.98 10.85 0.35
N ASP A 94 -16.97 10.33 1.09
CA ASP A 94 -17.23 9.40 2.19
C ASP A 94 -17.93 10.11 3.37
N GLY A 95 -18.79 9.38 4.06
CA GLY A 95 -19.64 9.89 5.12
C GLY A 95 -19.93 8.84 6.19
N SER A 96 -21.02 9.08 6.96
CA SER A 96 -21.60 8.04 7.81
C SER A 96 -22.28 6.97 6.95
N VAL A 97 -22.63 5.83 7.56
CA VAL A 97 -23.34 4.75 6.84
C VAL A 97 -24.69 5.21 6.24
N THR A 98 -25.29 6.25 6.82
CA THR A 98 -26.57 6.79 6.37
C THR A 98 -26.43 7.93 5.35
N SER A 99 -25.24 8.52 5.20
CA SER A 99 -25.00 9.69 4.34
C SER A 99 -24.01 9.45 3.21
N ALA A 100 -23.14 8.45 3.32
CA ALA A 100 -22.22 8.10 2.24
C ALA A 100 -22.99 7.56 1.03
N PRO A 101 -22.73 8.03 -0.20
CA PRO A 101 -23.33 7.45 -1.41
C PRO A 101 -22.96 5.96 -1.53
N ILE A 102 -23.91 5.15 -2.00
CA ILE A 102 -23.65 3.72 -2.27
C ILE A 102 -22.49 3.57 -3.26
N SER A 103 -22.39 4.44 -4.24
CA SER A 103 -21.28 4.45 -5.21
C SER A 103 -19.91 4.65 -4.56
N GLU A 104 -19.83 5.45 -3.47
CA GLU A 104 -18.57 5.60 -2.73
C GLU A 104 -18.17 4.30 -2.03
N PHE A 105 -19.14 3.62 -1.40
CA PHE A 105 -18.90 2.30 -0.81
C PHE A 105 -18.40 1.30 -1.87
N GLN A 106 -19.12 1.21 -3.00
CA GLN A 106 -18.73 0.31 -4.10
C GLN A 106 -17.34 0.63 -4.64
N SER A 107 -17.04 1.92 -4.81
CA SER A 107 -15.72 2.39 -5.26
C SER A 107 -14.62 1.97 -4.30
N LYS A 108 -14.81 2.13 -2.96
CA LYS A 108 -13.82 1.71 -1.96
C LYS A 108 -13.62 0.21 -1.94
N MET A 109 -14.70 -0.56 -2.02
CA MET A 109 -14.59 -2.01 -2.11
C MET A 109 -13.85 -2.44 -3.37
N ASN A 110 -14.14 -1.85 -4.52
CA ASN A 110 -13.53 -2.23 -5.78
C ASN A 110 -12.06 -1.79 -5.89
N VAL A 111 -11.74 -0.56 -5.55
CA VAL A 111 -10.37 -0.05 -5.70
C VAL A 111 -9.47 -0.52 -4.55
N ASP A 112 -9.88 -0.28 -3.30
CA ASP A 112 -9.00 -0.51 -2.15
C ASP A 112 -8.91 -2.01 -1.78
N LEU A 113 -10.07 -2.71 -1.64
CA LEU A 113 -10.09 -4.10 -1.21
C LEU A 113 -9.86 -5.07 -2.38
N PHE A 114 -10.67 -4.97 -3.42
CA PHE A 114 -10.58 -5.89 -4.55
C PHE A 114 -9.25 -5.72 -5.30
N GLY A 115 -8.77 -4.48 -5.48
CA GLY A 115 -7.43 -4.22 -6.04
C GLY A 115 -6.30 -4.87 -5.22
N THR A 116 -6.37 -4.81 -3.88
CA THR A 116 -5.44 -5.53 -3.00
C THR A 116 -5.53 -7.04 -3.20
N TRP A 117 -6.74 -7.57 -3.27
CA TRP A 117 -6.98 -9.00 -3.50
C TRP A 117 -6.44 -9.46 -4.86
N LEU A 118 -6.67 -8.70 -5.94
CA LEU A 118 -6.14 -9.00 -7.27
C LEU A 118 -4.61 -9.00 -7.30
N GLY A 119 -3.96 -7.99 -6.66
CA GLY A 119 -2.51 -7.97 -6.52
C GLY A 119 -1.98 -9.26 -5.89
N CYS A 120 -2.60 -9.70 -4.79
CA CYS A 120 -2.23 -10.95 -4.14
C CYS A 120 -2.53 -12.17 -5.01
N ARG A 121 -3.71 -12.23 -5.65
CA ARG A 121 -4.12 -13.37 -6.48
C ARG A 121 -3.14 -13.66 -7.61
N TYR A 122 -2.60 -12.63 -8.24
CA TYR A 122 -1.70 -12.81 -9.38
C TYR A 122 -0.23 -12.87 -8.98
N ALA A 123 0.21 -12.09 -7.98
CA ALA A 123 1.62 -12.10 -7.59
C ALA A 123 2.01 -13.31 -6.71
N VAL A 124 1.12 -13.78 -5.82
CA VAL A 124 1.45 -14.88 -4.89
C VAL A 124 1.88 -16.17 -5.61
N PRO A 125 1.22 -16.64 -6.69
CA PRO A 125 1.70 -17.82 -7.43
C PRO A 125 3.15 -17.67 -7.94
N GLU A 126 3.54 -16.47 -8.39
CA GLU A 126 4.89 -16.19 -8.86
C GLU A 126 5.89 -16.14 -7.69
N MET A 127 5.48 -15.62 -6.53
CA MET A 127 6.28 -15.63 -5.30
C MET A 127 6.52 -17.07 -4.80
N ILE A 128 5.51 -17.95 -4.90
CA ILE A 128 5.66 -19.39 -4.55
C ILE A 128 6.71 -20.04 -5.45
N LYS A 129 6.68 -19.78 -6.77
CA LYS A 129 7.69 -20.28 -7.70
C LYS A 129 9.11 -19.80 -7.37
N ARG A 130 9.23 -18.61 -6.78
CA ARG A 130 10.50 -18.04 -6.29
C ARG A 130 10.97 -18.62 -4.95
N GLY A 131 10.14 -19.42 -4.28
CA GLY A 131 10.46 -20.05 -2.99
C GLY A 131 10.10 -19.20 -1.78
N GLY A 132 9.29 -18.17 -1.93
CA GLY A 132 8.79 -17.32 -0.84
C GLY A 132 8.85 -15.83 -1.11
N GLY A 133 8.66 -15.03 -0.07
CA GLY A 133 8.71 -13.57 -0.20
C GLY A 133 7.94 -12.81 0.89
N ALA A 134 7.64 -11.54 0.59
CA ALA A 134 6.91 -10.68 1.51
C ALA A 134 5.78 -9.90 0.79
N VAL A 135 4.58 -10.00 1.33
CA VAL A 135 3.43 -9.15 0.96
C VAL A 135 3.23 -8.11 2.04
N VAL A 136 3.14 -6.86 1.65
CA VAL A 136 2.74 -5.75 2.54
C VAL A 136 1.49 -5.09 1.96
N ASN A 137 0.43 -4.99 2.77
CA ASN A 137 -0.83 -4.36 2.36
C ASN A 137 -0.98 -2.99 3.05
N ALA A 138 -1.44 -1.98 2.30
CA ALA A 138 -1.78 -0.69 2.89
C ALA A 138 -3.21 -0.70 3.45
N THR A 139 -3.34 -0.83 4.77
CA THR A 139 -4.58 -0.51 5.48
C THR A 139 -4.57 0.98 5.88
N SER A 140 -5.10 1.35 7.04
CA SER A 140 -5.13 2.70 7.57
C SER A 140 -5.47 2.63 9.06
N ILE A 141 -5.17 3.69 9.81
CA ILE A 141 -5.71 3.89 11.17
C ILE A 141 -7.24 3.77 11.21
N THR A 142 -7.95 4.10 10.12
CA THR A 142 -9.42 3.95 10.02
C THR A 142 -9.87 2.50 9.98
N GLY A 143 -9.00 1.57 9.62
CA GLY A 143 -9.23 0.13 9.73
C GLY A 143 -8.97 -0.44 11.13
N LEU A 144 -8.37 0.35 12.03
CA LEU A 144 -8.02 -0.04 13.40
C LEU A 144 -8.92 0.61 14.46
N ARG A 145 -9.43 1.81 14.17
CA ARG A 145 -10.31 2.55 15.09
C ARG A 145 -11.39 3.33 14.33
N GLY A 146 -12.45 3.71 15.05
CA GLY A 146 -13.51 4.52 14.49
C GLY A 146 -13.06 5.95 14.15
N VAL A 147 -13.36 6.39 12.92
CA VAL A 147 -13.16 7.77 12.48
C VAL A 147 -14.47 8.27 11.87
N ARG A 148 -14.93 9.44 12.32
CA ARG A 148 -16.20 10.01 11.85
C ARG A 148 -16.19 10.23 10.33
N ASN A 149 -17.32 9.97 9.69
CA ASN A 149 -17.55 10.19 8.26
C ASN A 149 -16.54 9.48 7.35
N ARG A 150 -16.22 8.20 7.69
CA ARG A 150 -15.31 7.34 6.93
C ARG A 150 -15.82 5.89 6.84
N ALA A 151 -17.15 5.71 6.74
CA ALA A 151 -17.76 4.39 6.82
C ALA A 151 -17.28 3.47 5.70
N ALA A 152 -17.31 3.93 4.46
CA ALA A 152 -16.89 3.13 3.30
C ALA A 152 -15.39 2.82 3.32
N TYR A 153 -14.56 3.81 3.61
CA TYR A 153 -13.11 3.65 3.68
C TYR A 153 -12.68 2.77 4.85
N SER A 154 -13.31 2.94 6.03
CA SER A 154 -13.04 2.09 7.20
C SER A 154 -13.40 0.62 6.94
N ALA A 155 -14.53 0.36 6.27
CA ALA A 155 -14.93 -0.98 5.91
C ALA A 155 -13.89 -1.66 5.00
N ALA A 156 -13.45 -0.96 3.92
CA ALA A 156 -12.43 -1.49 3.02
C ALA A 156 -11.09 -1.74 3.74
N LYS A 157 -10.62 -0.79 4.55
CA LYS A 157 -9.33 -0.91 5.24
C LYS A 157 -9.36 -1.92 6.40
N GLY A 158 -10.50 -2.09 7.06
CA GLY A 158 -10.73 -3.16 8.03
C GLY A 158 -10.72 -4.54 7.38
N ALA A 159 -11.36 -4.67 6.20
CA ALA A 159 -11.35 -5.90 5.42
C ALA A 159 -9.93 -6.28 4.96
N ILE A 160 -9.09 -5.32 4.54
CA ILE A 160 -7.69 -5.57 4.19
C ILE A 160 -6.89 -6.08 5.40
N ALA A 161 -7.13 -5.55 6.60
CA ALA A 161 -6.48 -6.03 7.82
C ALA A 161 -6.90 -7.49 8.16
N ALA A 162 -8.17 -7.86 7.92
CA ALA A 162 -8.64 -9.23 8.07
C ALA A 162 -8.03 -10.16 7.01
N LEU A 163 -8.03 -9.74 5.73
CA LEU A 163 -7.42 -10.46 4.62
C LEU A 163 -5.92 -10.73 4.87
N THR A 164 -5.19 -9.74 5.38
CA THR A 164 -3.76 -9.87 5.74
C THR A 164 -3.52 -11.01 6.70
N ARG A 165 -4.34 -11.14 7.76
CA ARG A 165 -4.23 -12.23 8.75
C ARG A 165 -4.56 -13.59 8.16
N SER A 166 -5.63 -13.69 7.37
CA SER A 166 -6.01 -14.93 6.68
C SER A 166 -4.89 -15.42 5.77
N MET A 167 -4.40 -14.54 4.89
CA MET A 167 -3.31 -14.86 3.97
C MET A 167 -2.01 -15.22 4.69
N ALA A 168 -1.71 -14.64 5.84
CA ALA A 168 -0.52 -14.99 6.61
C ALA A 168 -0.53 -16.45 7.06
N VAL A 169 -1.70 -16.98 7.42
CA VAL A 169 -1.88 -18.39 7.77
C VAL A 169 -1.74 -19.29 6.52
N ASP A 170 -2.46 -18.94 5.44
CA ASP A 170 -2.51 -19.74 4.22
C ASP A 170 -1.14 -19.83 3.52
N LEU A 171 -0.34 -18.77 3.58
CA LEU A 171 0.90 -18.64 2.81
C LEU A 171 2.17 -18.94 3.61
N ALA A 172 2.09 -19.16 4.91
CA ALA A 172 3.24 -19.55 5.75
C ALA A 172 3.92 -20.84 5.26
N PRO A 173 3.20 -21.90 4.81
CA PRO A 173 3.83 -23.11 4.25
C PRO A 173 4.67 -22.83 2.98
N HIS A 174 4.41 -21.73 2.29
CA HIS A 174 5.12 -21.30 1.09
C HIS A 174 6.25 -20.30 1.38
N ASN A 175 6.62 -20.12 2.66
CA ASN A 175 7.64 -19.15 3.08
C ASN A 175 7.31 -17.70 2.63
N ILE A 176 6.03 -17.34 2.57
CA ILE A 176 5.56 -15.99 2.28
C ILE A 176 5.02 -15.35 3.57
N ARG A 177 5.58 -14.21 3.93
CA ARG A 177 5.08 -13.38 5.04
C ARG A 177 4.05 -12.39 4.50
N VAL A 178 2.97 -12.18 5.22
CA VAL A 178 1.94 -11.21 4.84
C VAL A 178 1.69 -10.29 6.03
N ASN A 179 1.99 -9.01 5.85
CA ASN A 179 1.77 -7.98 6.86
C ASN A 179 1.04 -6.78 6.25
N ALA A 180 0.64 -5.85 7.09
CA ALA A 180 0.06 -4.58 6.66
C ALA A 180 0.69 -3.41 7.39
N VAL A 181 0.69 -2.24 6.77
CA VAL A 181 0.94 -0.96 7.41
C VAL A 181 -0.38 -0.20 7.56
N ALA A 182 -0.55 0.51 8.67
CA ALA A 182 -1.71 1.37 8.94
C ALA A 182 -1.24 2.81 9.10
N PRO A 183 -1.11 3.58 7.99
CA PRO A 183 -0.69 4.96 8.07
C PRO A 183 -1.71 5.84 8.77
N GLY A 184 -1.21 6.80 9.56
CA GLY A 184 -1.95 7.96 10.03
C GLY A 184 -2.15 9.02 8.94
N SER A 185 -2.43 10.25 9.34
CA SER A 185 -2.50 11.38 8.41
C SER A 185 -1.11 11.65 7.84
N THR A 186 -0.88 11.17 6.63
CA THR A 186 0.41 11.26 5.94
C THR A 186 0.42 12.45 5.00
N LEU A 187 1.49 13.26 5.05
CA LEU A 187 1.68 14.49 4.28
C LEU A 187 1.97 14.23 2.78
N THR A 188 1.09 13.50 2.12
CA THR A 188 1.11 13.34 0.66
C THR A 188 0.63 14.62 -0.03
N GLU A 189 0.91 14.77 -1.33
CA GLU A 189 0.44 15.89 -2.16
C GLU A 189 -1.08 16.07 -2.05
N ARG A 190 -1.83 14.96 -2.08
CA ARG A 190 -3.29 14.94 -1.92
C ARG A 190 -3.73 15.46 -0.55
N VAL A 191 -3.03 15.11 0.52
CA VAL A 191 -3.35 15.58 1.88
C VAL A 191 -2.95 17.05 2.01
N ARG A 192 -1.79 17.46 1.50
CA ARG A 192 -1.36 18.87 1.49
C ARG A 192 -2.35 19.77 0.76
N ALA A 193 -2.82 19.36 -0.44
CA ALA A 193 -3.81 20.11 -1.22
C ALA A 193 -5.17 20.27 -0.50
N ARG A 194 -5.51 19.35 0.41
CA ARG A 194 -6.73 19.39 1.21
C ARG A 194 -6.57 20.14 2.53
N ARG A 195 -5.39 20.62 2.88
CA ARG A 195 -5.12 21.38 4.12
C ARG A 195 -5.65 22.82 3.96
N ASN A 196 -6.82 23.07 4.52
CA ASN A 196 -7.49 24.36 4.45
C ASN A 196 -7.62 25.05 5.82
N GLY A 197 -6.85 24.62 6.83
CA GLY A 197 -6.80 25.25 8.14
C GLY A 197 -8.09 25.12 8.98
N SER A 198 -8.99 24.18 8.67
CA SER A 198 -10.20 24.00 9.48
C SER A 198 -9.88 23.47 10.89
N ALA A 199 -10.63 23.94 11.90
CA ALA A 199 -10.46 23.53 13.29
C ALA A 199 -10.54 22.00 13.49
N ALA A 200 -11.43 21.31 12.74
CA ALA A 200 -11.54 19.86 12.80
C ALA A 200 -10.25 19.16 12.33
N ARG A 201 -9.51 19.78 11.42
CA ARG A 201 -8.26 19.26 10.92
C ARG A 201 -7.12 19.51 11.87
N THR A 202 -7.06 20.67 12.50
CA THR A 202 -6.11 20.98 13.57
C THR A 202 -6.23 19.96 14.70
N ALA A 203 -7.44 19.71 15.19
CA ALA A 203 -7.72 18.70 16.22
C ALA A 203 -7.31 17.27 15.80
N MET A 204 -7.38 16.92 14.52
CA MET A 204 -6.89 15.64 14.03
C MET A 204 -5.35 15.61 13.99
N GLU A 205 -4.72 16.72 13.62
CA GLU A 205 -3.26 16.84 13.57
C GLU A 205 -2.66 16.78 14.98
N GLU A 206 -3.27 17.44 15.96
CA GLU A 206 -2.84 17.46 17.38
C GLU A 206 -2.84 16.08 18.04
N ARG A 207 -3.65 15.14 17.55
CA ARG A 207 -3.66 13.76 18.03
C ARG A 207 -2.48 12.92 17.54
N HIS A 208 -1.70 13.40 16.59
CA HIS A 208 -0.44 12.78 16.18
C HIS A 208 0.68 13.26 17.09
N LEU A 209 0.98 12.50 18.14
CA LEU A 209 1.88 12.89 19.24
C LEU A 209 3.27 13.35 18.80
N LEU A 210 3.77 12.80 17.69
CA LEU A 210 5.06 13.14 17.09
C LEU A 210 4.91 13.99 15.80
N GLY A 211 3.72 14.58 15.59
CA GLY A 211 3.38 15.29 14.36
C GLY A 211 2.87 14.38 13.25
N LEU A 212 2.52 14.99 12.12
CA LEU A 212 2.01 14.27 10.96
C LEU A 212 3.08 13.39 10.34
N VAL A 213 2.64 12.25 9.80
CA VAL A 213 3.51 11.24 9.18
C VAL A 213 4.04 11.74 7.82
N ASP A 214 5.32 11.56 7.54
CA ASP A 214 5.87 11.75 6.21
C ASP A 214 5.70 10.49 5.36
N PRO A 215 5.52 10.57 4.04
CA PRO A 215 5.51 9.40 3.16
C PRO A 215 6.73 8.47 3.34
N LEU A 216 7.89 9.03 3.66
CA LEU A 216 9.11 8.24 3.89
C LEU A 216 9.04 7.42 5.19
N ASP A 217 8.34 7.88 6.23
CA ASP A 217 8.15 7.10 7.48
C ASP A 217 7.39 5.81 7.20
N VAL A 218 6.34 5.91 6.38
CA VAL A 218 5.58 4.73 5.95
C VAL A 218 6.44 3.83 5.05
N ALA A 219 7.19 4.41 4.11
CA ALA A 219 8.06 3.65 3.21
C ALA A 219 9.14 2.87 3.98
N ASN A 220 9.71 3.45 5.06
CA ASN A 220 10.67 2.75 5.92
C ASN A 220 10.03 1.55 6.64
N ALA A 221 8.79 1.67 7.11
CA ALA A 221 8.05 0.56 7.71
C ALA A 221 7.75 -0.55 6.68
N VAL A 222 7.35 -0.17 5.45
CA VAL A 222 7.14 -1.13 4.35
C VAL A 222 8.45 -1.83 4.00
N LEU A 223 9.57 -1.11 3.90
CA LEU A 223 10.89 -1.68 3.66
C LEU A 223 11.29 -2.69 4.75
N PHE A 224 11.12 -2.33 6.03
CA PHE A 224 11.37 -3.24 7.14
C PHE A 224 10.54 -4.52 7.04
N LEU A 225 9.23 -4.40 6.76
CA LEU A 225 8.36 -5.57 6.61
C LEU A 225 8.67 -6.40 5.34
N SER A 226 9.36 -5.83 4.37
CA SER A 226 9.72 -6.48 3.10
C SER A 226 11.05 -7.22 3.15
N CYS A 227 11.97 -6.86 4.06
CA CYS A 227 13.32 -7.44 4.13
C CYS A 227 13.45 -8.53 5.21
N ASP A 228 14.62 -9.18 5.26
CA ASP A 228 14.89 -10.31 6.15
C ASP A 228 14.95 -9.94 7.65
N GLU A 229 15.07 -8.64 7.97
CA GLU A 229 15.00 -8.16 9.36
C GLU A 229 13.66 -8.52 10.02
N SER A 230 12.60 -8.64 9.24
CA SER A 230 11.25 -9.02 9.67
C SER A 230 10.88 -10.49 9.39
N ARG A 231 11.87 -11.38 9.22
CA ARG A 231 11.66 -12.79 8.83
C ARG A 231 10.75 -13.61 9.74
N ARG A 232 10.49 -13.15 10.95
CA ARG A 232 9.59 -13.80 11.93
C ARG A 232 8.32 -12.99 12.21
N ILE A 233 8.04 -11.98 11.38
CA ILE A 233 6.85 -11.14 11.50
C ILE A 233 5.90 -11.46 10.33
N THR A 234 4.72 -11.98 10.66
CA THR A 234 3.64 -12.23 9.71
C THR A 234 2.27 -12.04 10.38
N GLY A 235 1.24 -11.68 9.62
CA GLY A 235 -0.12 -11.44 10.12
C GLY A 235 -0.29 -10.13 10.91
N GLN A 236 0.72 -9.27 10.94
CA GLN A 236 0.71 -8.05 11.75
C GLN A 236 0.19 -6.85 10.96
N VAL A 237 -0.42 -5.91 11.68
CA VAL A 237 -0.77 -4.58 11.18
C VAL A 237 0.04 -3.57 11.97
N LEU A 238 1.05 -2.99 11.32
CA LEU A 238 1.94 -2.00 11.93
C LEU A 238 1.37 -0.59 11.74
N ALA A 239 0.93 0.03 12.83
CA ALA A 239 0.53 1.44 12.81
C ALA A 239 1.76 2.33 12.61
N VAL A 240 1.68 3.24 11.62
CA VAL A 240 2.67 4.30 11.36
C VAL A 240 1.90 5.61 11.45
N ASP A 241 1.63 6.07 12.66
CA ASP A 241 0.58 7.06 12.92
C ASP A 241 0.93 8.07 14.03
N SER A 242 2.19 8.12 14.44
CA SER A 242 2.64 9.00 15.53
C SER A 242 1.80 8.87 16.80
N GLY A 243 1.31 7.66 17.13
CA GLY A 243 0.50 7.41 18.32
C GLY A 243 -0.98 7.76 18.21
N PHE A 244 -1.48 8.15 17.04
CA PHE A 244 -2.88 8.55 16.85
C PHE A 244 -3.90 7.49 17.32
N THR A 245 -3.60 6.21 17.15
CA THR A 245 -4.55 5.12 17.51
C THR A 245 -4.66 4.88 19.00
N ILE A 246 -3.74 5.38 19.81
CA ILE A 246 -3.73 5.23 21.28
C ILE A 246 -4.19 6.47 22.03
N THR A 247 -4.62 7.54 21.32
CA THR A 247 -5.09 8.81 21.87
C THR A 247 -6.60 9.00 21.75
#